data_96eaef3f7f72defafdd48ce9fc6feb74
#
_entry.id   96eaef3f7f72defafdd48ce9fc6feb74
#
_cell.length_a   1.000
_cell.length_b   1.000
_cell.length_c   1.000
_cell.angle_alpha   90.00
_cell.angle_beta   90.00
_cell.angle_gamma   90.00
#
_symmetry.space_group_name_H-M   'P 1'
#
loop_
_entity.id
_entity.type
_entity.pdbx_description
1 polymer ?
#
loop_
_entity_poly.entity_id
_entity_poly.type
_entity_poly.pdbx_seq_one_letter_code
_entity_poly.pdbx_strand_id
1 'polypeptide(L)'
;MVNEYRGLSGNKPIFKNESARVMLRILKEAGTVGILADQNTMPGEGVFVDFFGTLACTTTGIARVALHTDAAVVPGYAYWDEKLRKYRLRFEPPVELVRTGDAERDIVENTQRFAKVIEEIVRKYPEQWVWIHARWKARPKGEAPIYDFL
;
A
#
# COMPACT_ATOMS: atom_id res chain seq x y z
N MET A 1 19.68 11.25 -3.95
CA MET A 1 19.23 10.81 -5.31
C MET A 1 17.73 10.50 -5.36
N VAL A 2 17.17 9.38 -4.80
CA VAL A 2 15.72 9.09 -4.93
C VAL A 2 14.82 10.18 -4.37
N ASN A 3 15.12 10.74 -3.20
CA ASN A 3 14.31 11.81 -2.59
C ASN A 3 14.43 13.15 -3.33
N GLU A 4 15.53 13.41 -3.97
CA GLU A 4 15.69 14.59 -4.86
C GLU A 4 14.76 14.48 -6.06
N TYR A 5 14.75 13.32 -6.74
CA TYR A 5 13.82 13.07 -7.86
C TYR A 5 12.35 13.21 -7.43
N ARG A 6 12.00 12.68 -6.25
CA ARG A 6 10.63 12.84 -5.72
C ARG A 6 10.26 14.29 -5.45
N GLY A 7 11.24 15.13 -5.12
CA GLY A 7 11.05 16.57 -4.88
C GLY A 7 10.94 17.44 -6.13
N LEU A 8 11.41 16.99 -7.29
CA LEU A 8 11.47 17.80 -8.52
C LEU A 8 10.11 18.35 -8.98
N SER A 9 9.02 17.64 -8.67
CA SER A 9 7.65 18.06 -9.01
C SER A 9 6.91 18.75 -7.85
N GLY A 10 7.65 19.27 -6.85
CA GLY A 10 7.05 19.92 -5.69
C GLY A 10 6.55 18.98 -4.59
N ASN A 11 6.72 17.67 -4.76
CA ASN A 11 6.36 16.69 -3.73
C ASN A 11 7.32 16.82 -2.53
N LYS A 12 6.77 16.63 -1.32
CA LYS A 12 7.54 16.63 -0.06
C LYS A 12 7.68 15.21 0.45
N PRO A 13 8.87 14.58 0.40
CA PRO A 13 9.09 13.27 0.98
C PRO A 13 8.84 13.28 2.49
N ILE A 14 8.09 12.30 2.99
CA ILE A 14 7.82 12.10 4.41
C ILE A 14 8.70 10.94 4.89
N PHE A 15 9.48 11.15 5.94
CA PHE A 15 10.33 10.10 6.52
C PHE A 15 9.56 9.25 7.53
N LYS A 16 9.91 7.97 7.64
CA LYS A 16 9.19 6.96 8.44
C LYS A 16 8.98 7.38 9.90
N ASN A 17 9.97 8.01 10.52
CA ASN A 17 9.95 8.35 11.95
C ASN A 17 8.90 9.41 12.34
N GLU A 18 8.44 10.22 11.38
CA GLU A 18 7.47 11.30 11.62
C GLU A 18 6.18 11.11 10.81
N SER A 19 6.10 9.99 10.08
CA SER A 19 5.10 9.81 9.02
C SER A 19 3.67 9.96 9.49
N ALA A 20 3.26 9.34 10.59
CA ALA A 20 1.87 9.36 11.05
C ALA A 20 1.39 10.78 11.38
N ARG A 21 2.15 11.54 12.17
CA ARG A 21 1.79 12.91 12.56
C ARG A 21 1.72 13.86 11.37
N VAL A 22 2.69 13.74 10.45
CA VAL A 22 2.76 14.58 9.26
C VAL A 22 1.60 14.24 8.30
N MET A 23 1.31 12.96 8.09
CA MET A 23 0.16 12.53 7.27
C MET A 23 -1.16 13.06 7.82
N LEU A 24 -1.41 12.91 9.12
CA LEU A 24 -2.62 13.40 9.77
C LEU A 24 -2.80 14.92 9.60
N ARG A 25 -1.72 15.68 9.72
CA ARG A 25 -1.76 17.13 9.50
C ARG A 25 -2.10 17.48 8.06
N ILE A 26 -1.43 16.86 7.09
CA ILE A 26 -1.67 17.10 5.66
C ILE A 26 -3.13 16.80 5.30
N LEU A 27 -3.66 15.67 5.77
CA LEU A 27 -5.03 15.28 5.47
C LEU A 27 -6.08 16.18 6.14
N LYS A 28 -5.80 16.67 7.36
CA LYS A 28 -6.65 17.68 8.02
C LYS A 28 -6.71 19.00 7.26
N GLU A 29 -5.65 19.34 6.54
CA GLU A 29 -5.53 20.52 5.68
C GLU A 29 -6.06 20.26 4.25
N ALA A 30 -6.85 19.19 4.06
CA ALA A 30 -7.38 18.74 2.76
C ALA A 30 -6.28 18.45 1.72
N GLY A 31 -5.07 18.14 2.16
CA GLY A 31 -3.96 17.76 1.30
C GLY A 31 -4.00 16.30 0.88
N THR A 32 -3.04 15.89 0.06
CA THR A 32 -2.93 14.53 -0.46
C THR A 32 -1.62 13.88 0.01
N VAL A 33 -1.70 12.59 0.38
CA VAL A 33 -0.54 11.78 0.78
C VAL A 33 -0.42 10.59 -0.15
N GLY A 34 0.74 10.42 -0.80
CA GLY A 34 1.06 9.24 -1.61
C GLY A 34 1.79 8.19 -0.77
N ILE A 35 1.32 6.95 -0.78
CA ILE A 35 1.90 5.82 -0.02
C ILE A 35 2.11 4.64 -0.97
N LEU A 36 3.33 4.07 -0.96
CA LEU A 36 3.60 2.79 -1.62
C LEU A 36 3.10 1.65 -0.71
N ALA A 37 2.13 0.89 -1.21
CA ALA A 37 1.35 -0.05 -0.39
C ALA A 37 1.56 -1.52 -0.78
N ASP A 38 2.35 -1.79 -1.79
CA ASP A 38 2.53 -3.12 -2.42
C ASP A 38 3.64 -3.97 -1.79
N GLN A 39 4.35 -3.44 -0.80
CA GLN A 39 5.53 -4.10 -0.23
C GLN A 39 5.22 -4.89 1.04
N ASN A 40 6.12 -5.85 1.35
CA ASN A 40 6.15 -6.54 2.63
C ASN A 40 6.50 -5.58 3.78
N THR A 41 5.90 -5.79 4.95
CA THR A 41 6.29 -5.12 6.19
C THR A 41 6.62 -6.13 7.29
N MET A 42 7.16 -5.65 8.42
CA MET A 42 7.46 -6.51 9.56
C MET A 42 6.17 -6.87 10.32
N PRO A 43 6.08 -8.07 10.93
CA PRO A 43 4.87 -8.51 11.65
C PRO A 43 4.40 -7.55 12.75
N GLY A 44 5.32 -6.82 13.40
CA GLY A 44 4.97 -5.81 14.41
C GLY A 44 4.39 -4.50 13.84
N GLU A 45 4.47 -4.28 12.53
CA GLU A 45 4.02 -3.06 11.84
C GLU A 45 2.82 -3.31 10.91
N GLY A 46 2.40 -4.55 10.77
CA GLY A 46 1.36 -4.95 9.83
C GLY A 46 0.51 -6.10 10.32
N VAL A 47 -0.41 -6.49 9.47
CA VAL A 47 -1.27 -7.67 9.64
C VAL A 47 -1.09 -8.61 8.45
N PHE A 48 -1.34 -9.90 8.68
CA PHE A 48 -1.36 -10.87 7.61
C PHE A 48 -2.72 -10.84 6.93
N VAL A 49 -2.71 -10.57 5.63
CA VAL A 49 -3.90 -10.58 4.77
C VAL A 49 -3.63 -11.45 3.55
N ASP A 50 -4.69 -11.95 2.95
CA ASP A 50 -4.57 -12.72 1.72
C ASP A 50 -4.05 -11.86 0.57
N PHE A 51 -3.08 -12.40 -0.16
CA PHE A 51 -2.56 -11.84 -1.39
C PHE A 51 -2.15 -12.99 -2.32
N PHE A 52 -2.91 -13.20 -3.37
CA PHE A 52 -2.80 -14.34 -4.28
C PHE A 52 -3.00 -15.71 -3.61
N GLY A 53 -3.91 -15.81 -2.64
CA GLY A 53 -4.18 -17.04 -1.90
C GLY A 53 -3.14 -17.38 -0.82
N THR A 54 -2.22 -16.45 -0.55
CA THR A 54 -1.15 -16.65 0.43
C THR A 54 -1.05 -15.46 1.38
N LEU A 55 -0.96 -15.71 2.68
CA LEU A 55 -0.87 -14.65 3.68
C LEU A 55 0.41 -13.82 3.50
N ALA A 56 0.25 -12.51 3.32
CA ALA A 56 1.32 -11.55 3.18
C ALA A 56 1.21 -10.46 4.24
N CYS A 57 2.32 -10.17 4.93
CA CYS A 57 2.35 -9.12 5.94
C CYS A 57 2.24 -7.74 5.27
N THR A 58 1.16 -7.02 5.59
CA THR A 58 0.78 -5.76 4.94
C THR A 58 0.63 -4.67 5.99
N THR A 59 1.18 -3.48 5.70
CA THR A 59 1.12 -2.34 6.62
C THR A 59 -0.31 -1.92 6.92
N THR A 60 -0.61 -1.66 8.18
CA THR A 60 -1.92 -1.14 8.63
C THR A 60 -2.00 0.38 8.56
N GLY A 61 -0.91 1.07 8.26
CA GLY A 61 -0.81 2.53 8.34
C GLY A 61 -1.86 3.25 7.49
N ILE A 62 -2.16 2.74 6.29
CA ILE A 62 -3.17 3.35 5.40
C ILE A 62 -4.56 3.22 6.01
N ALA A 63 -4.93 2.02 6.47
CA ALA A 63 -6.24 1.78 7.09
C ALA A 63 -6.42 2.63 8.35
N ARG A 64 -5.42 2.68 9.24
CA ARG A 64 -5.46 3.49 10.46
C ARG A 64 -5.66 4.97 10.16
N VAL A 65 -4.88 5.51 9.22
CA VAL A 65 -4.97 6.93 8.85
C VAL A 65 -6.30 7.24 8.19
N ALA A 66 -6.75 6.43 7.23
CA ALA A 66 -8.01 6.64 6.53
C ALA A 66 -9.22 6.55 7.47
N LEU A 67 -9.26 5.55 8.36
CA LEU A 67 -10.31 5.39 9.37
C LEU A 67 -10.37 6.57 10.37
N HIS A 68 -9.21 7.15 10.69
CA HIS A 68 -9.12 8.28 11.64
C HIS A 68 -9.48 9.63 11.00
N THR A 69 -9.20 9.82 9.71
CA THR A 69 -9.35 11.13 9.04
C THR A 69 -10.52 11.22 8.07
N ASP A 70 -11.20 10.11 7.80
CA ASP A 70 -12.20 9.97 6.73
C ASP A 70 -11.65 10.29 5.33
N ALA A 71 -10.32 10.27 5.17
CA ALA A 71 -9.68 10.50 3.88
C ALA A 71 -10.02 9.38 2.89
N ALA A 72 -10.38 9.75 1.67
CA ALA A 72 -10.58 8.80 0.59
C ALA A 72 -9.28 8.08 0.24
N VAL A 73 -9.32 6.76 0.12
CA VAL A 73 -8.21 5.94 -0.33
C VAL A 73 -8.39 5.64 -1.82
N VAL A 74 -7.60 6.32 -2.64
CA VAL A 74 -7.65 6.20 -4.10
C VAL A 74 -6.45 5.40 -4.58
N PRO A 75 -6.65 4.17 -5.12
CA PRO A 75 -5.56 3.41 -5.72
C PRO A 75 -5.03 4.09 -6.97
N GLY A 76 -3.71 4.24 -7.04
CA GLY A 76 -3.03 4.82 -8.19
C GLY A 76 -1.83 3.96 -8.59
N TYR A 77 -1.65 3.77 -9.89
CA TYR A 77 -0.52 3.02 -10.42
C TYR A 77 -0.08 3.53 -11.78
N ALA A 78 1.18 3.30 -12.10
CA ALA A 78 1.74 3.59 -13.41
C ALA A 78 2.06 2.27 -14.13
N TYR A 79 1.75 2.20 -15.40
CA TYR A 79 2.10 1.08 -16.28
C TYR A 79 2.60 1.59 -17.62
N TRP A 80 3.49 0.81 -18.25
CA TRP A 80 3.98 1.08 -19.59
C TRP A 80 2.94 0.67 -20.63
N ASP A 81 2.60 1.59 -21.52
CA ASP A 81 1.70 1.33 -22.64
C ASP A 81 2.56 1.13 -23.91
N GLU A 82 2.64 -0.10 -24.38
CA GLU A 82 3.45 -0.47 -25.56
C GLU A 82 3.01 0.24 -26.84
N LYS A 83 1.69 0.48 -26.99
CA LYS A 83 1.16 1.13 -28.19
C LYS A 83 1.54 2.61 -28.23
N LEU A 84 1.50 3.26 -27.10
CA LEU A 84 1.81 4.69 -26.95
C LEU A 84 3.30 4.94 -26.67
N ARG A 85 4.06 3.89 -26.29
CA ARG A 85 5.45 3.97 -25.83
C ARG A 85 5.63 5.02 -24.72
N LYS A 86 4.74 5.01 -23.73
CA LYS A 86 4.71 5.93 -22.60
C LYS A 86 4.22 5.24 -21.34
N TYR A 87 4.64 5.75 -20.20
CA TYR A 87 3.99 5.43 -18.93
C TYR A 87 2.63 6.12 -18.86
N ARG A 88 1.61 5.34 -18.50
CA ARG A 88 0.30 5.86 -18.11
C ARG A 88 0.14 5.81 -16.61
N LEU A 89 -0.29 6.93 -16.04
CA LEU A 89 -0.76 6.97 -14.66
C LEU A 89 -2.27 6.77 -14.66
N ARG A 90 -2.74 5.82 -13.85
CA ARG A 90 -4.15 5.53 -13.69
C ARG A 90 -4.54 5.59 -12.22
N PHE A 91 -5.72 6.13 -11.97
CA PHE A 91 -6.39 6.11 -10.69
C PHE A 91 -7.68 5.30 -10.81
N GLU A 92 -7.91 4.42 -9.84
CA GLU A 92 -9.16 3.68 -9.72
C GLU A 92 -10.14 4.43 -8.79
N PRO A 93 -11.43 4.05 -8.77
CA PRO A 93 -12.37 4.62 -7.82
C PRO A 93 -11.89 4.49 -6.37
N PRO A 94 -12.29 5.41 -5.48
CA PRO A 94 -11.99 5.28 -4.06
C PRO A 94 -12.47 3.94 -3.50
N VAL A 95 -11.65 3.33 -2.64
CA VAL A 95 -12.04 2.10 -1.93
C VAL A 95 -12.98 2.48 -0.78
N GLU A 96 -14.17 1.87 -0.75
CA GLU A 96 -15.11 2.05 0.36
C GLU A 96 -14.55 1.45 1.64
N LEU A 97 -14.54 2.25 2.71
CA LEU A 97 -14.06 1.83 4.02
C LEU A 97 -15.14 1.06 4.79
N VAL A 98 -14.75 -0.05 5.38
CA VAL A 98 -15.58 -0.79 6.35
C VAL A 98 -15.46 -0.12 7.71
N ARG A 99 -16.60 0.09 8.38
CA ARG A 99 -16.71 0.63 9.74
C ARG A 99 -17.76 -0.16 10.50
N THR A 100 -17.29 -1.17 11.25
CA THR A 100 -18.18 -2.03 12.07
C THR A 100 -18.35 -1.52 13.49
N GLY A 101 -17.51 -0.59 13.90
CA GLY A 101 -17.38 -0.12 15.28
C GLY A 101 -16.32 -0.88 16.09
N ASP A 102 -15.77 -1.96 15.55
CA ASP A 102 -14.60 -2.65 16.10
C ASP A 102 -13.34 -2.16 15.35
N ALA A 103 -12.56 -1.31 16.03
CA ALA A 103 -11.42 -0.64 15.40
C ALA A 103 -10.34 -1.60 14.87
N GLU A 104 -10.04 -2.68 15.58
CA GLU A 104 -9.01 -3.62 15.15
C GLU A 104 -9.52 -4.48 13.98
N ARG A 105 -10.77 -4.89 14.02
CA ARG A 105 -11.41 -5.59 12.89
C ARG A 105 -11.48 -4.70 11.65
N ASP A 106 -11.86 -3.44 11.82
CA ASP A 106 -11.95 -2.47 10.72
C ASP A 106 -10.58 -2.24 10.05
N ILE A 107 -9.51 -2.19 10.85
CA ILE A 107 -8.14 -2.06 10.33
C ILE A 107 -7.76 -3.27 9.47
N VAL A 108 -8.01 -4.48 9.96
CA VAL A 108 -7.69 -5.71 9.22
C VAL A 108 -8.50 -5.81 7.94
N GLU A 109 -9.81 -5.60 8.02
CA GLU A 109 -10.72 -5.68 6.87
C GLU A 109 -10.36 -4.66 5.78
N ASN A 110 -10.09 -3.41 6.14
CA ASN A 110 -9.70 -2.40 5.17
C ASN A 110 -8.31 -2.69 4.58
N THR A 111 -7.37 -3.19 5.40
CA THR A 111 -6.05 -3.62 4.89
C THR A 111 -6.20 -4.75 3.86
N GLN A 112 -7.09 -5.72 4.12
CA GLN A 112 -7.41 -6.79 3.16
C GLN A 112 -8.01 -6.24 1.86
N ARG A 113 -8.93 -5.29 1.94
CA ARG A 113 -9.53 -4.64 0.75
C ARG A 113 -8.48 -3.93 -0.09
N PHE A 114 -7.56 -3.20 0.53
CA PHE A 114 -6.47 -2.53 -0.19
C PHE A 114 -5.52 -3.53 -0.85
N ALA A 115 -5.17 -4.62 -0.14
CA ALA A 115 -4.37 -5.69 -0.71
C ALA A 115 -5.05 -6.34 -1.93
N LYS A 116 -6.38 -6.55 -1.88
CA LYS A 116 -7.16 -7.11 -2.97
C LYS A 116 -7.13 -6.23 -4.23
N VAL A 117 -7.28 -4.91 -4.07
CA VAL A 117 -7.18 -3.97 -5.19
C VAL A 117 -5.79 -4.02 -5.82
N ILE A 118 -4.73 -4.07 -5.01
CA ILE A 118 -3.35 -4.21 -5.53
C ILE A 118 -3.20 -5.54 -6.28
N GLU A 119 -3.71 -6.64 -5.75
CA GLU A 119 -3.70 -7.94 -6.40
C GLU A 119 -4.37 -7.89 -7.78
N GLU A 120 -5.53 -7.24 -7.89
CA GLU A 120 -6.25 -7.08 -9.16
C GLU A 120 -5.43 -6.27 -10.19
N ILE A 121 -4.74 -5.22 -9.74
CA ILE A 121 -3.83 -4.44 -10.60
C ILE A 121 -2.66 -5.30 -11.07
N VAL A 122 -2.03 -6.06 -10.16
CA VAL A 122 -0.92 -6.96 -10.48
C VAL A 122 -1.36 -8.06 -11.44
N ARG A 123 -2.55 -8.65 -11.26
CA ARG A 123 -3.11 -9.65 -12.20
C ARG A 123 -3.28 -9.10 -13.61
N LYS A 124 -3.56 -7.81 -13.72
CA LYS A 124 -3.77 -7.13 -15.00
C LYS A 124 -2.46 -6.82 -15.74
N TYR A 125 -1.38 -6.57 -14.98
CA TYR A 125 -0.06 -6.22 -15.51
C TYR A 125 1.06 -6.96 -14.76
N PRO A 126 1.05 -8.31 -14.74
CA PRO A 126 1.96 -9.08 -13.89
C PRO A 126 3.42 -8.90 -14.25
N GLU A 127 3.72 -8.63 -15.53
CA GLU A 127 5.09 -8.41 -16.04
C GLU A 127 5.65 -7.02 -15.63
N GLN A 128 4.81 -6.12 -15.13
CA GLN A 128 5.22 -4.76 -14.77
C GLN A 128 5.32 -4.55 -13.25
N TRP A 129 5.02 -5.58 -12.46
CA TRP A 129 5.20 -5.51 -11.03
C TRP A 129 6.60 -5.99 -10.61
N VAL A 130 7.18 -5.32 -9.61
CA VAL A 130 8.55 -5.60 -9.15
C VAL A 130 8.54 -6.79 -8.19
N TRP A 131 8.63 -8.00 -8.71
CA TRP A 131 8.57 -9.26 -7.96
C TRP A 131 9.73 -9.49 -6.99
N ILE A 132 10.90 -8.88 -7.23
CA ILE A 132 12.13 -9.10 -6.45
C ILE A 132 12.07 -8.56 -5.02
N HIS A 133 11.05 -7.77 -4.65
CA HIS A 133 10.94 -7.24 -3.29
C HIS A 133 10.43 -8.25 -2.26
N ALA A 134 10.21 -9.50 -2.66
CA ALA A 134 9.83 -10.61 -1.79
C ALA A 134 8.60 -10.31 -0.93
N ARG A 135 7.45 -10.16 -1.59
CA ARG A 135 6.16 -9.77 -0.97
C ARG A 135 5.73 -10.64 0.22
N TRP A 136 6.10 -11.91 0.24
CA TRP A 136 5.77 -12.89 1.29
C TRP A 136 7.00 -13.23 2.17
N LYS A 137 7.95 -12.32 2.31
CA LYS A 137 9.15 -12.52 3.14
C LYS A 137 8.80 -12.77 4.61
N ALA A 138 7.90 -11.96 5.18
CA ALA A 138 7.37 -12.19 6.51
C ALA A 138 6.27 -13.27 6.43
N ARG A 139 6.41 -14.30 7.29
CA ARG A 139 5.44 -15.38 7.38
C ARG A 139 4.75 -15.38 8.73
N PRO A 140 3.50 -15.88 8.83
CA PRO A 140 2.88 -16.20 10.10
C PRO A 140 3.76 -17.13 10.95
N LYS A 141 3.65 -17.01 12.25
CA LYS A 141 4.45 -17.83 13.18
C LYS A 141 4.19 -19.33 12.94
N GLY A 142 5.27 -20.08 12.70
CA GLY A 142 5.23 -21.52 12.44
C GLY A 142 5.09 -21.90 10.97
N GLU A 143 4.92 -20.95 10.07
CA GLU A 143 4.94 -21.24 8.63
C GLU A 143 6.36 -21.18 8.04
N ALA A 144 6.63 -22.07 7.09
CA ALA A 144 7.92 -22.13 6.40
C ALA A 144 8.16 -20.88 5.52
N PRO A 145 9.43 -20.49 5.32
CA PRO A 145 9.79 -19.47 4.32
C PRO A 145 9.31 -19.89 2.91
N ILE A 146 8.90 -18.92 2.11
CA ILE A 146 8.55 -19.15 0.68
C ILE A 146 9.80 -18.97 -0.20
N TYR A 147 10.76 -18.19 0.26
CA TYR A 147 11.97 -17.87 -0.49
C TYR A 147 13.18 -18.55 0.10
N ASP A 148 13.88 -19.33 -0.71
CA ASP A 148 15.07 -20.10 -0.29
C ASP A 148 16.35 -19.25 -0.22
N PHE A 149 16.30 -18.01 -0.73
CA PHE A 149 17.47 -17.12 -0.88
C PHE A 149 17.47 -15.91 0.09
N LEU A 150 16.58 -15.89 1.10
CA LEU A 150 16.45 -14.78 2.07
C LEU A 150 16.70 -15.21 3.51
#